data_f93493296c4a9f84e6791d7b3f265143
#
_entry.id   f93493296c4a9f84e6791d7b3f265143
#
_cell.length_a   1.000
_cell.length_b   1.000
_cell.length_c   1.000
_cell.angle_alpha   90.00
_cell.angle_beta   90.00
_cell.angle_gamma   90.00
#
_symmetry.space_group_name_H-M   'P 1'
#
loop_
_entity.id
_entity.type
_entity.pdbx_description
1 polymer ?
#
loop_
_entity_poly.entity_id
_entity_poly.type
_entity_poly.pdbx_seq_one_letter_code
_entity_poly.pdbx_strand_id
1 'polypeptide(L)'
;INTSKGQMVYLKGETEQGDKLSKTHFKPKLKYQNELKEISNYFPSEDSPSLYERIPFSEDKIKLSSLENSGIFISRGNALENINNISESNIIWTSGVETWKKIAKKGVWVNGSSDSLGEKENPPLDIFDKIKWYKLSHKDAEEDQLSLISTYELIPKEMPDNIEENSHFYWMSASSFKLVFEKFPSIESANHSCGMGKTFDEINQLIPGKVYPYQNYQDWLEKVKLAK
;
A
#
# COMPACT_ATOMS: atom_id res chain seq x y z
N ILE A 1 -8.74 -15.69 14.91
CA ILE A 1 -9.35 -17.03 14.73
C ILE A 1 -9.20 -17.42 13.28
N ASN A 2 -8.52 -18.53 13.01
CA ASN A 2 -8.37 -19.05 11.65
C ASN A 2 -9.56 -19.97 11.34
N THR A 3 -10.13 -19.81 10.14
CA THR A 3 -11.19 -20.63 9.61
C THR A 3 -10.80 -21.21 8.24
N SER A 4 -11.54 -22.22 7.75
CA SER A 4 -11.33 -22.75 6.40
C SER A 4 -11.60 -21.71 5.29
N LYS A 5 -12.38 -20.67 5.58
CA LYS A 5 -12.75 -19.60 4.64
C LYS A 5 -11.90 -18.35 4.74
N GLY A 6 -11.11 -18.21 5.79
CA GLY A 6 -10.28 -17.04 6.02
C GLY A 6 -9.94 -16.83 7.49
N GLN A 7 -9.38 -15.68 7.81
CA GLN A 7 -9.01 -15.29 9.15
C GLN A 7 -9.98 -14.22 9.67
N MET A 8 -10.51 -14.44 10.86
CA MET A 8 -11.27 -13.43 11.57
C MET A 8 -10.36 -12.70 12.57
N VAL A 9 -10.22 -11.41 12.40
CA VAL A 9 -9.49 -10.54 13.31
C VAL A 9 -10.52 -9.78 14.15
N TYR A 10 -10.38 -9.86 15.45
CA TYR A 10 -11.22 -9.15 16.39
C TYR A 10 -10.39 -8.09 17.11
N LEU A 11 -10.74 -6.84 16.91
CA LEU A 11 -10.12 -5.69 17.56
C LEU A 11 -11.04 -5.21 18.68
N LYS A 12 -10.48 -5.00 19.85
CA LYS A 12 -11.19 -4.48 21.01
C LYS A 12 -10.33 -3.41 21.66
N GLY A 13 -10.93 -2.31 21.99
CA GLY A 13 -10.28 -1.21 22.68
C GLY A 13 -11.24 -0.51 23.63
N GLU A 14 -10.69 0.34 24.48
CA GLU A 14 -11.44 1.20 25.40
C GLU A 14 -10.83 2.59 25.32
N THR A 15 -11.66 3.63 25.22
CA THR A 15 -11.20 5.02 25.28
C THR A 15 -10.90 5.41 26.73
N GLU A 16 -10.18 6.52 26.92
CA GLU A 16 -9.95 7.09 28.26
C GLU A 16 -11.24 7.46 28.98
N GLN A 17 -12.33 7.71 28.23
CA GLN A 17 -13.66 7.98 28.76
C GLN A 17 -14.44 6.69 29.12
N GLY A 18 -13.85 5.53 28.87
CA GLY A 18 -14.45 4.23 29.18
C GLY A 18 -15.38 3.68 28.09
N ASP A 19 -15.41 4.29 26.90
CA ASP A 19 -16.18 3.79 25.78
C ASP A 19 -15.51 2.53 25.21
N LYS A 20 -16.27 1.45 25.11
CA LYS A 20 -15.78 0.18 24.60
C LYS A 20 -15.96 0.11 23.09
N LEU A 21 -14.87 -0.02 22.38
CA LEU A 21 -14.82 -0.14 20.93
C LEU A 21 -14.54 -1.60 20.54
N SER A 22 -15.31 -2.12 19.60
CA SER A 22 -15.03 -3.44 19.05
C SER A 22 -15.31 -3.47 17.54
N LYS A 23 -14.38 -4.01 16.77
CA LYS A 23 -14.54 -4.25 15.34
C LYS A 23 -14.09 -5.66 14.99
N THR A 24 -14.92 -6.36 14.26
CA THR A 24 -14.55 -7.67 13.67
C THR A 24 -14.22 -7.46 12.21
N HIS A 25 -13.03 -7.86 11.83
CA HIS A 25 -12.58 -7.81 10.45
C HIS A 25 -12.36 -9.22 9.91
N PHE A 26 -12.91 -9.52 8.75
CA PHE A 26 -12.75 -10.80 8.09
C PHE A 26 -11.77 -10.67 6.93
N LYS A 27 -10.64 -11.39 7.03
CA LYS A 27 -9.69 -11.55 5.92
C LYS A 27 -10.02 -12.86 5.19
N PRO A 28 -10.59 -12.79 3.98
CA PRO A 28 -10.92 -14.00 3.24
C PRO A 28 -9.64 -14.77 2.88
N LYS A 29 -9.74 -16.10 2.86
CA LYS A 29 -8.68 -16.93 2.31
C LYS A 29 -8.66 -16.71 0.80
N LEU A 30 -7.57 -16.18 0.30
CA LEU A 30 -7.38 -16.00 -1.13
C LEU A 30 -7.29 -17.40 -1.78
N LYS A 31 -8.19 -17.66 -2.72
CA LYS A 31 -8.03 -18.78 -3.63
C LYS A 31 -7.15 -18.27 -4.78
N TYR A 32 -5.91 -18.68 -4.78
CA TYR A 32 -5.06 -18.52 -5.95
C TYR A 32 -5.61 -19.42 -7.05
N GLN A 33 -6.16 -18.82 -8.09
CA GLN A 33 -6.84 -19.60 -9.13
C GLN A 33 -5.89 -20.24 -10.13
N ASN A 34 -4.62 -19.86 -10.13
CA ASN A 34 -3.66 -20.43 -11.05
C ASN A 34 -2.53 -21.12 -10.32
N GLU A 35 -2.34 -22.38 -10.64
CA GLU A 35 -1.02 -22.97 -10.58
C GLU A 35 -0.15 -22.17 -11.54
N LEU A 36 0.82 -21.45 -10.99
CA LEU A 36 1.83 -20.79 -11.82
C LEU A 36 2.59 -21.88 -12.56
N LYS A 37 2.41 -21.95 -13.88
CA LYS A 37 3.06 -22.96 -14.72
C LYS A 37 4.08 -22.28 -15.62
N GLU A 38 5.21 -22.92 -15.81
CA GLU A 38 6.22 -22.54 -16.81
C GLU A 38 6.68 -21.08 -16.71
N ILE A 39 7.16 -20.67 -15.54
CA ILE A 39 7.68 -19.33 -15.35
C ILE A 39 9.09 -19.24 -15.93
N SER A 40 9.22 -18.67 -17.11
CA SER A 40 10.53 -18.38 -17.73
C SER A 40 11.16 -17.12 -17.14
N ASN A 41 10.37 -16.05 -17.05
CA ASN A 41 10.79 -14.74 -16.60
C ASN A 41 9.64 -14.01 -15.88
N TYR A 42 10.01 -13.14 -14.97
CA TYR A 42 9.04 -12.39 -14.14
C TYR A 42 9.60 -11.03 -13.71
N PHE A 43 8.69 -10.09 -13.48
CA PHE A 43 8.98 -8.75 -13.01
C PHE A 43 8.07 -8.38 -11.81
N PRO A 44 8.60 -7.71 -10.76
CA PRO A 44 10.02 -7.46 -10.54
C PRO A 44 10.75 -8.69 -10.01
N SER A 45 12.02 -8.86 -10.39
CA SER A 45 12.96 -9.73 -9.69
C SER A 45 13.50 -9.01 -8.44
N GLU A 46 14.29 -9.70 -7.62
CA GLU A 46 14.91 -9.09 -6.42
C GLU A 46 15.80 -7.88 -6.78
N ASP A 47 16.45 -7.92 -7.95
CA ASP A 47 17.37 -6.88 -8.44
C ASP A 47 16.71 -5.88 -9.38
N SER A 48 15.41 -5.99 -9.62
CA SER A 48 14.72 -5.09 -10.55
C SER A 48 14.73 -3.64 -10.05
N PRO A 49 15.09 -2.67 -10.90
CA PRO A 49 15.05 -1.27 -10.50
C PRO A 49 13.61 -0.79 -10.28
N SER A 50 13.46 0.21 -9.44
CA SER A 50 12.17 0.90 -9.27
C SER A 50 11.81 1.64 -10.55
N LEU A 51 10.56 1.55 -10.99
CA LEU A 51 10.01 2.28 -12.14
C LEU A 51 9.84 3.78 -11.88
N TYR A 52 9.96 4.21 -10.63
CA TYR A 52 9.86 5.61 -10.24
C TYR A 52 11.02 6.02 -9.35
N GLU A 53 11.50 7.22 -9.56
CA GLU A 53 12.27 7.98 -8.59
C GLU A 53 11.32 8.74 -7.67
N ARG A 54 11.70 8.87 -6.40
CA ARG A 54 10.93 9.61 -5.39
C ARG A 54 11.72 10.83 -4.97
N ILE A 55 11.25 11.99 -5.38
CA ILE A 55 11.88 13.27 -5.04
C ILE A 55 11.12 13.89 -3.86
N PRO A 56 11.76 14.04 -2.69
CA PRO A 56 11.11 14.66 -1.53
C PRO A 56 10.78 16.12 -1.77
N PHE A 57 9.60 16.57 -1.30
CA PHE A 57 9.25 17.99 -1.23
C PHE A 57 9.72 18.64 0.06
N SER A 58 10.18 19.88 -0.04
CA SER A 58 10.58 20.67 1.12
C SER A 58 9.43 21.49 1.73
N GLU A 59 8.49 21.95 0.92
CA GLU A 59 7.44 22.89 1.32
C GLU A 59 6.43 22.31 2.30
N ASP A 60 5.95 21.11 2.05
CA ASP A 60 4.96 20.47 2.92
C ASP A 60 5.52 19.95 4.25
N LYS A 61 6.85 19.88 4.41
CA LYS A 61 7.49 19.48 5.67
C LYS A 61 7.18 20.48 6.81
N ILE A 62 7.14 21.77 6.49
CA ILE A 62 6.83 22.83 7.47
C ILE A 62 5.39 22.63 7.98
N LYS A 63 4.45 22.35 7.08
CA LYS A 63 3.05 22.11 7.43
C LYS A 63 2.87 20.88 8.34
N LEU A 64 3.60 19.81 8.04
CA LEU A 64 3.52 18.59 8.86
C LEU A 64 4.09 18.79 10.27
N SER A 65 5.21 19.50 10.41
CA SER A 65 5.84 19.78 11.71
C SER A 65 5.00 20.70 12.60
N SER A 66 4.06 21.44 12.03
CA SER A 66 3.13 22.30 12.76
C SER A 66 1.81 21.63 13.15
N LEU A 67 1.59 20.37 12.75
CA LEU A 67 0.38 19.66 13.11
C LEU A 67 0.40 19.17 14.54
N GLU A 68 -0.66 19.47 15.24
CA GLU A 68 -0.94 19.01 16.62
C GLU A 68 -2.37 18.49 16.70
N ASN A 69 -2.59 17.53 17.58
CA ASN A 69 -3.92 16.92 17.85
C ASN A 69 -4.66 16.52 16.55
N SER A 70 -3.91 15.99 15.60
CA SER A 70 -4.39 15.62 14.27
C SER A 70 -4.17 14.14 13.98
N GLY A 71 -4.95 13.58 13.07
CA GLY A 71 -4.70 12.27 12.51
C GLY A 71 -3.79 12.36 11.29
N ILE A 72 -2.76 11.51 11.20
CA ILE A 72 -1.82 11.45 10.09
C ILE A 72 -1.82 10.03 9.52
N PHE A 73 -2.41 9.86 8.34
CA PHE A 73 -2.37 8.62 7.59
C PHE A 73 -1.15 8.58 6.67
N ILE A 74 -0.29 7.58 6.86
CA ILE A 74 0.94 7.42 6.10
C ILE A 74 0.77 6.30 5.08
N SER A 75 0.67 6.67 3.80
CA SER A 75 0.47 5.71 2.72
C SER A 75 1.68 4.80 2.47
N ARG A 76 2.90 5.32 2.64
CA ARG A 76 4.17 4.58 2.45
C ARG A 76 5.27 5.10 3.37
N GLY A 77 6.20 4.21 3.73
CA GLY A 77 7.29 4.53 4.64
C GLY A 77 8.22 5.68 4.20
N ASN A 78 8.33 5.92 2.90
CA ASN A 78 9.14 7.04 2.38
C ASN A 78 8.44 8.40 2.51
N ALA A 79 7.14 8.45 2.76
CA ALA A 79 6.46 9.73 3.00
C ALA A 79 7.03 10.49 4.22
N LEU A 80 7.76 9.80 5.10
CA LEU A 80 8.44 10.38 6.27
C LEU A 80 9.98 10.33 6.16
N GLU A 81 10.56 10.12 5.00
CA GLU A 81 12.00 9.86 4.89
C GLU A 81 12.87 11.00 5.45
N ASN A 82 12.42 12.23 5.32
CA ASN A 82 13.15 13.42 5.75
C ASN A 82 12.44 14.27 6.82
N ILE A 83 11.42 13.72 7.49
CA ILE A 83 10.63 14.50 8.45
C ILE A 83 10.98 14.06 9.86
N ASN A 84 11.80 14.88 10.52
CA ASN A 84 12.06 14.82 11.94
C ASN A 84 11.02 15.69 12.65
N ASN A 85 10.49 15.22 13.80
CA ASN A 85 9.59 15.93 14.69
C ASN A 85 8.12 16.01 14.25
N ILE A 86 7.45 14.86 14.23
CA ILE A 86 5.99 14.85 14.33
C ILE A 86 5.64 14.98 15.81
N SER A 87 4.75 15.91 16.16
CA SER A 87 4.27 16.05 17.54
C SER A 87 3.63 14.76 18.04
N GLU A 88 3.96 14.37 19.27
CA GLU A 88 3.40 13.19 19.93
C GLU A 88 1.88 13.30 20.18
N SER A 89 1.32 14.51 20.09
CA SER A 89 -0.12 14.73 20.18
C SER A 89 -0.90 14.21 18.97
N ASN A 90 -0.20 13.84 17.88
CA ASN A 90 -0.85 13.33 16.67
C ASN A 90 -1.08 11.83 16.73
N ILE A 91 -2.17 11.38 16.12
CA ILE A 91 -2.46 9.97 15.89
C ILE A 91 -1.87 9.54 14.55
N ILE A 92 -0.94 8.59 14.60
CA ILE A 92 -0.27 8.07 13.41
C ILE A 92 -0.92 6.76 12.99
N TRP A 93 -1.40 6.70 11.76
CA TRP A 93 -1.97 5.51 11.13
C TRP A 93 -1.25 5.18 9.84
N THR A 94 -1.01 3.91 9.58
CA THR A 94 -0.29 3.48 8.38
C THR A 94 -1.15 2.60 7.47
N SER A 95 -0.86 2.62 6.18
CA SER A 95 -1.55 1.78 5.20
C SER A 95 -1.39 0.28 5.44
N GLY A 96 -0.29 -0.14 6.08
CA GLY A 96 -0.03 -1.55 6.36
C GLY A 96 1.19 -1.76 7.25
N VAL A 97 1.37 -3.01 7.68
CA VAL A 97 2.39 -3.43 8.65
C VAL A 97 3.82 -3.10 8.19
N GLU A 98 4.13 -3.21 6.91
CA GLU A 98 5.47 -2.87 6.40
C GLU A 98 5.78 -1.36 6.50
N THR A 99 4.77 -0.52 6.25
CA THR A 99 4.87 0.92 6.49
C THR A 99 5.04 1.19 7.99
N TRP A 100 4.25 0.54 8.84
CA TRP A 100 4.38 0.62 10.29
C TRP A 100 5.81 0.32 10.76
N LYS A 101 6.37 -0.83 10.39
CA LYS A 101 7.74 -1.22 10.76
C LYS A 101 8.78 -0.16 10.35
N LYS A 102 8.66 0.40 9.14
CA LYS A 102 9.58 1.44 8.64
C LYS A 102 9.48 2.73 9.46
N ILE A 103 8.28 3.13 9.82
CA ILE A 103 8.02 4.36 10.60
C ILE A 103 8.47 4.18 12.05
N ALA A 104 8.14 3.04 12.67
CA ALA A 104 8.57 2.72 14.02
C ALA A 104 10.10 2.65 14.17
N LYS A 105 10.81 2.14 13.17
CA LYS A 105 12.29 2.14 13.14
C LYS A 105 12.89 3.56 13.15
N LYS A 106 12.12 4.58 12.76
CA LYS A 106 12.53 5.99 12.81
C LYS A 106 12.19 6.67 14.15
N GLY A 107 11.70 5.90 15.13
CA GLY A 107 11.34 6.39 16.46
C GLY A 107 9.95 7.04 16.55
N VAL A 108 9.11 6.94 15.52
CA VAL A 108 7.76 7.47 15.53
C VAL A 108 6.79 6.41 16.06
N TRP A 109 6.00 6.78 17.07
CA TRP A 109 4.94 5.93 17.57
C TRP A 109 3.80 5.81 16.54
N VAL A 110 3.39 4.59 16.24
CA VAL A 110 2.30 4.31 15.30
C VAL A 110 1.13 3.70 16.05
N ASN A 111 -0.03 4.37 16.00
CA ASN A 111 -1.23 3.99 16.74
C ASN A 111 -2.00 2.85 16.07
N GLY A 112 -1.86 2.69 14.75
CA GLY A 112 -2.54 1.61 14.04
C GLY A 112 -2.21 1.49 12.57
N SER A 113 -2.82 0.51 11.92
CA SER A 113 -2.57 0.16 10.53
C SER A 113 -3.84 -0.36 9.86
N SER A 114 -4.02 -0.04 8.59
CA SER A 114 -5.11 -0.58 7.75
C SER A 114 -4.80 -1.97 7.19
N ASP A 115 -3.81 -2.68 7.73
CA ASP A 115 -3.47 -4.07 7.43
C ASP A 115 -3.29 -4.39 5.94
N SER A 116 -2.79 -3.43 5.17
CA SER A 116 -2.60 -3.54 3.72
C SER A 116 -3.90 -3.61 2.89
N LEU A 117 -5.05 -3.37 3.49
CA LEU A 117 -6.32 -3.22 2.77
C LEU A 117 -6.38 -1.91 1.97
N GLY A 118 -5.29 -1.15 2.03
CA GLY A 118 -5.09 0.07 1.28
C GLY A 118 -5.84 1.27 1.85
N GLU A 119 -5.94 2.30 1.03
CA GLU A 119 -6.54 3.57 1.41
C GLU A 119 -8.08 3.51 1.50
N LYS A 120 -8.71 2.43 1.02
CA LYS A 120 -10.17 2.23 1.13
C LYS A 120 -10.61 1.91 2.56
N GLU A 121 -9.77 1.23 3.33
CA GLU A 121 -9.96 1.09 4.76
C GLU A 121 -9.32 2.33 5.41
N ASN A 122 -10.00 3.44 5.33
CA ASN A 122 -9.63 4.64 6.08
C ASN A 122 -9.38 4.30 7.54
N PRO A 123 -8.50 5.03 8.23
CA PRO A 123 -8.42 4.91 9.67
C PRO A 123 -9.85 5.02 10.23
N PRO A 124 -10.18 4.36 11.33
CA PRO A 124 -11.52 4.39 11.89
C PRO A 124 -11.88 5.81 12.31
N LEU A 125 -12.27 6.62 11.32
CA LEU A 125 -12.60 8.04 11.49
C LEU A 125 -13.78 8.23 12.45
N ASP A 126 -14.66 7.24 12.52
CA ASP A 126 -15.76 7.12 13.46
C ASP A 126 -15.30 7.05 14.93
N ILE A 127 -14.12 6.53 15.21
CA ILE A 127 -13.54 6.50 16.57
C ILE A 127 -12.92 7.86 16.93
N PHE A 128 -12.47 8.59 15.92
CA PHE A 128 -11.74 9.86 16.06
C PHE A 128 -12.47 10.99 15.34
N ASP A 129 -13.79 11.07 15.50
CA ASP A 129 -14.71 11.98 14.80
C ASP A 129 -14.39 13.47 14.96
N LYS A 130 -13.69 13.84 16.02
CA LYS A 130 -13.29 15.22 16.33
C LYS A 130 -11.90 15.58 15.82
N ILE A 131 -11.18 14.64 15.20
CA ILE A 131 -9.80 14.84 14.75
C ILE A 131 -9.78 15.07 13.24
N LYS A 132 -9.10 16.14 12.82
CA LYS A 132 -8.85 16.36 11.40
C LYS A 132 -7.76 15.43 10.91
N TRP A 133 -8.06 14.69 9.84
CA TRP A 133 -7.14 13.73 9.25
C TRP A 133 -6.43 14.28 8.03
N TYR A 134 -5.14 13.97 7.93
CA TYR A 134 -4.29 14.27 6.80
C TYR A 134 -3.68 12.99 6.25
N LYS A 135 -3.49 12.95 4.94
CA LYS A 135 -2.86 11.84 4.23
C LYS A 135 -1.50 12.25 3.70
N LEU A 136 -0.46 11.55 4.13
CA LEU A 136 0.89 11.71 3.58
C LEU A 136 1.05 10.79 2.38
N SER A 137 1.27 11.39 1.20
CA SER A 137 1.45 10.65 -0.04
C SER A 137 2.25 11.45 -1.06
N HIS A 138 2.30 10.94 -2.30
CA HIS A 138 2.89 11.68 -3.41
C HIS A 138 1.97 12.80 -3.91
N LYS A 139 2.55 13.73 -4.68
CA LYS A 139 1.88 14.94 -5.18
C LYS A 139 0.56 14.68 -5.89
N ASP A 140 0.55 13.67 -6.77
CA ASP A 140 -0.61 13.34 -7.61
C ASP A 140 -1.51 12.25 -6.97
N ALA A 141 -1.43 12.08 -5.64
CA ALA A 141 -2.36 11.18 -4.96
C ALA A 141 -3.75 11.82 -4.90
N GLU A 142 -4.78 10.98 -5.11
CA GLU A 142 -6.16 11.44 -5.00
C GLU A 142 -6.44 12.01 -3.60
N GLU A 143 -7.05 13.18 -3.57
CA GLU A 143 -7.71 13.69 -2.38
C GLU A 143 -9.03 12.95 -2.22
N ASP A 144 -9.13 12.18 -1.15
CA ASP A 144 -10.37 11.55 -0.71
C ASP A 144 -10.94 12.29 0.51
N GLN A 145 -11.42 11.58 1.50
CA GLN A 145 -11.89 12.18 2.75
C GLN A 145 -10.77 12.77 3.62
N LEU A 146 -9.50 12.53 3.28
CA LEU A 146 -8.33 12.97 4.02
C LEU A 146 -7.62 14.10 3.26
N SER A 147 -7.35 15.22 3.93
CA SER A 147 -6.58 16.32 3.33
C SER A 147 -5.17 15.85 2.95
N LEU A 148 -4.81 15.96 1.67
CA LEU A 148 -3.49 15.55 1.20
C LEU A 148 -2.39 16.50 1.70
N ILE A 149 -1.31 15.92 2.21
CA ILE A 149 -0.02 16.57 2.39
C ILE A 149 0.98 15.84 1.50
N SER A 150 1.38 16.48 0.43
CA SER A 150 2.36 15.93 -0.50
C SER A 150 3.76 15.99 0.12
N THR A 151 4.41 14.85 0.25
CA THR A 151 5.75 14.76 0.82
C THR A 151 6.81 14.35 -0.18
N TYR A 152 6.42 13.86 -1.34
CA TYR A 152 7.31 13.50 -2.44
C TYR A 152 6.59 13.51 -3.79
N GLU A 153 7.36 13.60 -4.85
CA GLU A 153 6.93 13.43 -6.24
C GLU A 153 7.41 12.08 -6.79
N LEU A 154 6.61 11.50 -7.68
CA LEU A 154 6.98 10.30 -8.42
C LEU A 154 7.39 10.69 -9.83
N ILE A 155 8.67 10.54 -10.16
CA ILE A 155 9.18 10.77 -11.51
C ILE A 155 9.41 9.40 -12.17
N PRO A 156 8.76 9.13 -13.33
CA PRO A 156 9.03 7.93 -14.08
C PRO A 156 10.52 7.82 -14.44
N LYS A 157 11.09 6.64 -14.25
CA LYS A 157 12.44 6.30 -14.65
C LYS A 157 12.42 5.60 -16.00
N GLU A 158 13.60 5.46 -16.60
CA GLU A 158 13.78 4.57 -17.73
C GLU A 158 13.36 3.16 -17.35
N MET A 159 12.53 2.56 -18.20
CA MET A 159 12.05 1.21 -17.97
C MET A 159 13.17 0.20 -18.22
N PRO A 160 13.22 -0.91 -17.47
CA PRO A 160 14.12 -2.00 -17.77
C PRO A 160 13.94 -2.49 -19.21
N ASP A 161 15.05 -2.82 -19.86
CA ASP A 161 15.02 -3.43 -21.19
C ASP A 161 14.19 -4.71 -21.17
N ASN A 162 13.41 -4.92 -22.23
CA ASN A 162 12.58 -6.11 -22.44
C ASN A 162 11.60 -6.39 -21.30
N ILE A 163 11.13 -5.35 -20.60
CA ILE A 163 10.14 -5.53 -19.51
C ILE A 163 8.87 -6.22 -20.04
N GLU A 164 8.48 -5.96 -21.29
CA GLU A 164 7.32 -6.53 -21.97
C GLU A 164 7.44 -8.03 -22.25
N GLU A 165 8.64 -8.58 -22.24
CA GLU A 165 8.88 -10.00 -22.48
C GLU A 165 8.63 -10.87 -21.25
N ASN A 166 8.34 -10.26 -20.08
CA ASN A 166 8.03 -11.02 -18.89
C ASN A 166 6.67 -11.70 -18.99
N SER A 167 6.66 -12.97 -18.64
CA SER A 167 5.44 -13.78 -18.61
C SER A 167 4.59 -13.56 -17.35
N HIS A 168 5.22 -13.09 -16.26
CA HIS A 168 4.58 -12.90 -14.97
C HIS A 168 4.99 -11.56 -14.35
N PHE A 169 3.99 -10.83 -13.83
CA PHE A 169 4.17 -9.53 -13.20
C PHE A 169 3.60 -9.50 -11.79
N TYR A 170 4.32 -8.84 -10.89
CA TYR A 170 3.75 -8.40 -9.62
C TYR A 170 3.81 -6.89 -9.49
N TRP A 171 2.65 -6.27 -9.41
CA TRP A 171 2.52 -4.81 -9.35
C TRP A 171 2.47 -4.30 -7.91
N MET A 172 3.49 -3.54 -7.52
CA MET A 172 3.55 -2.89 -6.22
C MET A 172 2.56 -1.72 -6.10
N SER A 173 2.09 -1.19 -7.23
CA SER A 173 1.09 -0.12 -7.32
C SER A 173 0.40 -0.14 -8.68
N ALA A 174 -0.82 0.37 -8.72
CA ALA A 174 -1.53 0.55 -9.97
C ALA A 174 -0.85 1.57 -10.89
N SER A 175 -0.19 2.59 -10.34
CA SER A 175 0.59 3.55 -11.12
C SER A 175 1.72 2.87 -11.91
N SER A 176 2.41 1.89 -11.29
CA SER A 176 3.46 1.13 -11.98
C SER A 176 2.89 0.27 -13.11
N PHE A 177 1.72 -0.33 -12.91
CA PHE A 177 1.03 -1.06 -13.97
C PHE A 177 0.65 -0.13 -15.12
N LYS A 178 -0.03 0.98 -14.81
CA LYS A 178 -0.49 1.97 -15.82
C LYS A 178 0.68 2.48 -16.66
N LEU A 179 1.80 2.82 -16.02
CA LEU A 179 3.00 3.31 -16.69
C LEU A 179 3.55 2.31 -17.72
N VAL A 180 3.62 1.03 -17.37
CA VAL A 180 4.13 -0.01 -18.27
C VAL A 180 3.09 -0.39 -19.33
N PHE A 181 1.84 -0.51 -18.93
CA PHE A 181 0.73 -0.88 -19.79
C PHE A 181 0.46 0.15 -20.90
N GLU A 182 0.60 1.44 -20.59
CA GLU A 182 0.48 2.53 -21.57
C GLU A 182 1.56 2.43 -22.66
N LYS A 183 2.80 2.08 -22.28
CA LYS A 183 3.91 1.94 -23.22
C LYS A 183 3.91 0.60 -23.95
N PHE A 184 3.50 -0.46 -23.27
CA PHE A 184 3.52 -1.84 -23.78
C PHE A 184 2.15 -2.53 -23.54
N PRO A 185 1.11 -2.23 -24.33
CA PRO A 185 -0.21 -2.86 -24.16
C PRO A 185 -0.19 -4.38 -24.34
N SER A 186 0.82 -4.92 -25.02
CA SER A 186 1.01 -6.37 -25.23
C SER A 186 1.13 -7.18 -23.94
N ILE A 187 1.56 -6.54 -22.82
CA ILE A 187 1.66 -7.21 -21.52
C ILE A 187 0.29 -7.69 -21.01
N GLU A 188 -0.82 -7.21 -21.57
CA GLU A 188 -2.18 -7.67 -21.19
C GLU A 188 -2.33 -9.19 -21.25
N SER A 189 -1.57 -9.85 -22.13
CA SER A 189 -1.59 -11.31 -22.27
C SER A 189 -0.80 -12.06 -21.19
N ALA A 190 0.02 -11.38 -20.42
CA ALA A 190 0.81 -11.97 -19.35
C ALA A 190 -0.02 -12.28 -18.08
N ASN A 191 0.60 -12.94 -17.13
CA ASN A 191 -0.01 -13.19 -15.81
C ASN A 191 0.26 -12.01 -14.88
N HIS A 192 -0.79 -11.34 -14.42
CA HIS A 192 -0.68 -10.20 -13.53
C HIS A 192 -1.03 -10.55 -12.09
N SER A 193 -0.24 -10.03 -11.18
CA SER A 193 -0.45 -10.20 -9.73
C SER A 193 -0.21 -8.87 -9.00
N CYS A 194 -0.84 -8.70 -7.87
CA CYS A 194 -0.62 -7.53 -7.01
C CYS A 194 -1.06 -7.81 -5.56
N GLY A 195 -0.85 -6.85 -4.67
CA GLY A 195 -1.47 -6.86 -3.35
C GLY A 195 -2.98 -6.63 -3.43
N MET A 196 -3.68 -7.03 -2.37
CA MET A 196 -5.11 -6.74 -2.21
C MET A 196 -5.37 -5.24 -2.03
N GLY A 197 -6.62 -4.81 -2.24
CA GLY A 197 -7.07 -3.43 -2.03
C GLY A 197 -7.02 -2.60 -3.31
N LYS A 198 -6.77 -1.29 -3.17
CA LYS A 198 -6.88 -0.31 -4.27
C LYS A 198 -6.10 -0.71 -5.53
N THR A 199 -4.88 -1.24 -5.38
CA THR A 199 -4.07 -1.70 -6.52
C THR A 199 -4.77 -2.78 -7.32
N PHE A 200 -5.34 -3.77 -6.65
CA PHE A 200 -6.12 -4.84 -7.31
C PHE A 200 -7.33 -4.28 -8.04
N ASP A 201 -8.11 -3.44 -7.36
CA ASP A 201 -9.35 -2.90 -7.94
C ASP A 201 -9.08 -2.06 -9.19
N GLU A 202 -8.05 -1.19 -9.16
CA GLU A 202 -7.68 -0.36 -10.30
C GLU A 202 -7.15 -1.17 -11.48
N ILE A 203 -6.30 -2.16 -11.24
CA ILE A 203 -5.79 -3.01 -12.31
C ILE A 203 -6.91 -3.90 -12.88
N ASN A 204 -7.76 -4.46 -12.02
CA ASN A 204 -8.88 -5.30 -12.46
C ASN A 204 -9.94 -4.53 -13.25
N GLN A 205 -10.06 -3.20 -13.07
CA GLN A 205 -10.88 -2.35 -13.94
C GLN A 205 -10.30 -2.22 -15.35
N LEU A 206 -8.98 -2.21 -15.49
CA LEU A 206 -8.29 -2.07 -16.78
C LEU A 206 -8.19 -3.39 -17.54
N ILE A 207 -7.92 -4.48 -16.84
CA ILE A 207 -7.77 -5.84 -17.39
C ILE A 207 -8.65 -6.85 -16.59
N PRO A 208 -9.97 -6.81 -16.75
CA PRO A 208 -10.89 -7.59 -15.93
C PRO A 208 -10.60 -9.09 -15.93
N GLY A 209 -10.47 -9.68 -14.74
CA GLY A 209 -10.25 -11.12 -14.57
C GLY A 209 -8.84 -11.61 -14.90
N LYS A 210 -7.90 -10.73 -15.25
CA LYS A 210 -6.52 -11.09 -15.59
C LYS A 210 -5.51 -10.77 -14.47
N VAL A 211 -5.95 -10.25 -13.35
CA VAL A 211 -5.08 -9.93 -12.21
C VAL A 211 -5.45 -10.79 -11.00
N TYR A 212 -4.45 -11.29 -10.29
CA TYR A 212 -4.61 -12.20 -9.16
C TYR A 212 -4.03 -11.57 -7.89
N PRO A 213 -4.83 -11.43 -6.81
CA PRO A 213 -4.35 -10.84 -5.58
C PRO A 213 -3.53 -11.84 -4.75
N TYR A 214 -2.44 -11.34 -4.17
CA TYR A 214 -1.60 -12.04 -3.18
C TYR A 214 -1.55 -11.24 -1.90
N GLN A 215 -1.18 -11.86 -0.79
CA GLN A 215 -1.07 -11.14 0.48
C GLN A 215 0.03 -10.09 0.44
N ASN A 216 1.15 -10.40 -0.21
CA ASN A 216 2.28 -9.50 -0.42
C ASN A 216 3.19 -10.04 -1.54
N TYR A 217 4.20 -9.26 -1.90
CA TYR A 217 5.19 -9.64 -2.90
C TYR A 217 5.95 -10.93 -2.55
N GLN A 218 6.30 -11.12 -1.28
CA GLN A 218 7.06 -12.29 -0.85
C GLN A 218 6.27 -13.59 -1.04
N ASP A 219 4.98 -13.57 -0.69
CA ASP A 219 4.08 -14.72 -0.91
C ASP A 219 3.98 -15.09 -2.40
N TRP A 220 3.88 -14.08 -3.27
CA TRP A 220 3.91 -14.30 -4.71
C TRP A 220 5.26 -14.85 -5.19
N LEU A 221 6.36 -14.27 -4.75
CA LEU A 221 7.72 -14.65 -5.16
C LEU A 221 8.04 -16.10 -4.76
N GLU A 222 7.60 -16.55 -3.58
CA GLU A 222 7.73 -17.94 -3.14
C GLU A 222 7.00 -18.89 -4.09
N LYS A 223 5.77 -18.53 -4.53
CA LYS A 223 5.03 -19.33 -5.49
C LYS A 223 5.73 -19.39 -6.85
N VAL A 224 6.26 -18.27 -7.33
CA VAL A 224 7.06 -18.20 -8.56
C VAL A 224 8.30 -19.08 -8.47
N LYS A 225 9.04 -19.04 -7.35
CA LYS A 225 10.24 -19.86 -7.16
C LYS A 225 9.93 -21.36 -7.06
N LEU A 226 8.77 -21.73 -6.55
CA LEU A 226 8.34 -23.14 -6.48
C LEU A 226 7.84 -23.70 -7.82
N ALA A 227 7.46 -22.83 -8.75
CA ALA A 227 6.94 -23.23 -10.06
C ALA A 227 8.02 -23.25 -11.17
N LYS A 228 9.26 -22.87 -10.87
CA LYS A 228 10.44 -23.05 -11.71
C LYS A 228 11.01 -24.46 -11.55
#